data_0183c4f0bbefc1b384b5a5de91837974
#
_entry.id   0183c4f0bbefc1b384b5a5de91837974
#
_cell.length_a   1.000
_cell.length_b   1.000
_cell.length_c   1.000
_cell.angle_alpha   90.00
_cell.angle_beta   90.00
_cell.angle_gamma   90.00
#
_symmetry.space_group_name_H-M   'P 1'
#
loop_
_entity.id
_entity.type
_entity.pdbx_description
1 polymer ?
#
loop_
_entity_poly.entity_id
_entity_poly.type
_entity_poly.pdbx_seq_one_letter_code
_entity_poly.pdbx_strand_id
1 'polypeptide(L)'
;MKYQKTKEILNQAIADLSQLQMVVRQQHWYMRGPEFLNLHPYLDEVMEELDDQRDLIAERLITIDGSPYSSLAEMVDHSTIEAHPGKWGTPTTERFATIVDGYHHLEHLYEKGIKAADEEGDYSSSDILTTCHNDLEKRIWMMTAEINQAPGIDE
;
A
#
# COMPACT_ATOMS: atom_id res chain seq x y z
N MET A 1 -13.25 -23.06 8.05
CA MET A 1 -13.88 -21.83 7.51
C MET A 1 -13.35 -21.63 6.11
N LYS A 2 -14.20 -21.32 5.15
CA LYS A 2 -13.80 -21.15 3.75
C LYS A 2 -12.87 -19.96 3.60
N TYR A 3 -11.75 -20.15 2.88
CA TYR A 3 -10.76 -19.10 2.58
C TYR A 3 -10.15 -18.41 3.81
N GLN A 4 -9.81 -19.17 4.82
CA GLN A 4 -9.36 -18.62 6.10
C GLN A 4 -8.05 -17.81 5.96
N LYS A 5 -7.05 -18.36 5.29
CA LYS A 5 -5.76 -17.66 5.09
C LYS A 5 -5.93 -16.40 4.23
N THR A 6 -6.73 -16.50 3.18
CA THR A 6 -7.05 -15.37 2.31
C THR A 6 -7.70 -14.25 3.11
N LYS A 7 -8.71 -14.54 3.92
CA LYS A 7 -9.39 -13.55 4.77
C LYS A 7 -8.44 -12.85 5.75
N GLU A 8 -7.52 -13.59 6.34
CA GLU A 8 -6.52 -13.02 7.26
C GLU A 8 -5.60 -12.03 6.53
N ILE A 9 -5.14 -12.39 5.33
CA ILE A 9 -4.26 -11.53 4.53
C ILE A 9 -5.00 -10.31 4.00
N LEU A 10 -6.25 -10.46 3.54
CA LEU A 10 -7.06 -9.31 3.11
C LEU A 10 -7.26 -8.32 4.26
N ASN A 11 -7.51 -8.82 5.46
CA ASN A 11 -7.67 -7.95 6.64
C ASN A 11 -6.34 -7.28 7.04
N GLN A 12 -5.22 -7.99 6.94
CA GLN A 12 -3.90 -7.39 7.13
C GLN A 12 -3.64 -6.27 6.11
N ALA A 13 -4.02 -6.49 4.87
CA ALA A 13 -3.87 -5.49 3.81
C ALA A 13 -4.69 -4.22 4.11
N ILE A 14 -5.89 -4.34 4.64
CA ILE A 14 -6.73 -3.20 5.03
C ILE A 14 -6.02 -2.34 6.09
N ALA A 15 -5.45 -2.95 7.12
CA ALA A 15 -4.73 -2.24 8.15
C ALA A 15 -3.46 -1.57 7.60
N ASP A 16 -2.67 -2.28 6.81
CA ASP A 16 -1.42 -1.77 6.23
C ASP A 16 -1.68 -0.66 5.20
N LEU A 17 -2.70 -0.79 4.36
CA LEU A 17 -3.12 0.27 3.43
C LEU A 17 -3.54 1.54 4.17
N SER A 18 -4.25 1.41 5.28
CA SER A 18 -4.69 2.55 6.09
C SER A 18 -3.50 3.29 6.70
N GLN A 19 -2.52 2.56 7.21
CA GLN A 19 -1.30 3.16 7.76
C GLN A 19 -0.43 3.78 6.66
N LEU A 20 -0.25 3.09 5.53
CA LEU A 20 0.53 3.63 4.42
C LEU A 20 -0.09 4.90 3.85
N GLN A 21 -1.41 4.95 3.74
CA GLN A 21 -2.10 6.15 3.30
C GLN A 21 -1.80 7.35 4.21
N MET A 22 -1.73 7.14 5.53
CA MET A 22 -1.33 8.18 6.47
C MET A 22 0.15 8.55 6.31
N VAL A 23 1.04 7.58 6.07
CA VAL A 23 2.46 7.84 5.76
C VAL A 23 2.59 8.71 4.51
N VAL A 24 1.86 8.41 3.45
CA VAL A 24 1.84 9.22 2.22
C VAL A 24 1.28 10.62 2.49
N ARG A 25 0.21 10.73 3.27
CA ARG A 25 -0.39 12.00 3.68
C ARG A 25 0.62 12.87 4.43
N GLN A 26 1.40 12.30 5.32
CA GLN A 26 2.47 13.00 6.01
C GLN A 26 3.50 13.58 5.04
N GLN A 27 3.95 12.79 4.07
CA GLN A 27 4.90 13.27 3.06
C GLN A 27 4.29 14.39 2.20
N HIS A 28 3.03 14.29 1.85
CA HIS A 28 2.27 15.31 1.14
C HIS A 28 2.22 16.63 1.93
N TRP A 29 1.96 16.59 3.22
CA TRP A 29 1.90 17.78 4.08
C TRP A 29 3.26 18.39 4.38
N TYR A 30 4.28 17.54 4.59
CA TYR A 30 5.61 17.98 5.02
C TYR A 30 6.57 18.26 3.87
N MET A 31 6.17 17.97 2.64
CA MET A 31 7.01 18.21 1.47
C MET A 31 7.27 19.69 1.26
N ARG A 32 8.49 20.01 0.82
CA ARG A 32 8.90 21.34 0.43
C ARG A 32 10.06 21.27 -0.55
N GLY A 33 10.30 22.32 -1.28
CA GLY A 33 11.40 22.43 -2.23
C GLY A 33 10.94 22.74 -3.65
N PRO A 34 11.87 22.74 -4.62
CA PRO A 34 11.58 23.22 -5.99
C PRO A 34 10.54 22.37 -6.73
N GLU A 35 10.37 21.09 -6.38
CA GLU A 35 9.40 20.19 -7.01
C GLU A 35 8.05 20.11 -6.26
N PHE A 36 7.84 20.95 -5.25
CA PHE A 36 6.63 20.92 -4.42
C PHE A 36 5.33 20.96 -5.24
N LEU A 37 5.23 21.86 -6.21
CA LEU A 37 4.01 22.06 -6.99
C LEU A 37 3.66 20.85 -7.88
N ASN A 38 4.62 19.99 -8.19
CA ASN A 38 4.42 18.76 -8.94
C ASN A 38 4.19 17.56 -8.00
N LEU A 39 4.99 17.44 -6.94
CA LEU A 39 5.00 16.27 -6.08
C LEU A 39 3.87 16.28 -5.04
N HIS A 40 3.49 17.43 -4.54
CA HIS A 40 2.38 17.57 -3.61
C HIS A 40 1.06 17.05 -4.21
N PRO A 41 0.60 17.47 -5.41
CA PRO A 41 -0.58 16.89 -6.04
C PRO A 41 -0.39 15.46 -6.52
N TYR A 42 0.81 15.04 -6.90
CA TYR A 42 1.09 13.64 -7.25
C TYR A 42 0.77 12.69 -6.08
N LEU A 43 1.10 13.09 -4.86
CA LEU A 43 0.82 12.27 -3.68
C LEU A 43 -0.68 12.17 -3.36
N ASP A 44 -1.51 13.12 -3.80
CA ASP A 44 -2.97 12.98 -3.75
C ASP A 44 -3.44 11.81 -4.62
N GLU A 45 -2.90 11.65 -5.82
CA GLU A 45 -3.20 10.50 -6.70
C GLU A 45 -2.78 9.18 -6.06
N VAL A 46 -1.61 9.15 -5.42
CA VAL A 46 -1.13 7.96 -4.70
C VAL A 46 -2.07 7.57 -3.57
N MET A 47 -2.53 8.55 -2.79
CA MET A 47 -3.47 8.30 -1.69
C MET A 47 -4.83 7.80 -2.18
N GLU A 48 -5.33 8.35 -3.28
CA GLU A 48 -6.57 7.92 -3.91
C GLU A 48 -6.48 6.47 -4.39
N GLU A 49 -5.37 6.10 -5.03
CA GLU A 49 -5.12 4.72 -5.47
C GLU A 49 -5.08 3.73 -4.29
N LEU A 50 -4.42 4.10 -3.19
CA LEU A 50 -4.40 3.28 -1.97
C LEU A 50 -5.78 3.15 -1.33
N ASP A 51 -6.58 4.21 -1.35
CA ASP A 51 -7.96 4.18 -0.86
C ASP A 51 -8.83 3.25 -1.71
N ASP A 52 -8.72 3.33 -3.03
CA ASP A 52 -9.43 2.46 -3.96
C ASP A 52 -9.07 0.98 -3.76
N GLN A 53 -7.79 0.66 -3.55
CA GLN A 53 -7.36 -0.70 -3.24
C GLN A 53 -7.93 -1.19 -1.92
N ARG A 54 -7.93 -0.35 -0.89
CA ARG A 54 -8.49 -0.69 0.42
C ARG A 54 -9.98 -0.99 0.32
N ASP A 55 -10.73 -0.17 -0.39
CA ASP A 55 -12.17 -0.35 -0.63
C ASP A 55 -12.44 -1.68 -1.34
N LEU A 56 -11.75 -1.92 -2.44
CA LEU A 56 -11.87 -3.15 -3.22
C LEU A 56 -11.59 -4.42 -2.37
N ILE A 57 -10.53 -4.38 -1.57
CA ILE A 57 -10.12 -5.50 -0.71
C ILE A 57 -11.12 -5.71 0.44
N ALA A 58 -11.59 -4.63 1.06
CA ALA A 58 -12.59 -4.71 2.13
C ALA A 58 -13.93 -5.26 1.63
N GLU A 59 -14.41 -4.80 0.49
CA GLU A 59 -15.63 -5.30 -0.13
C GLU A 59 -15.48 -6.77 -0.55
N ARG A 60 -14.31 -7.17 -1.07
CA ARG A 60 -14.04 -8.59 -1.34
C ARG A 60 -14.10 -9.42 -0.08
N LEU A 61 -13.52 -8.95 1.02
CA LEU A 61 -13.56 -9.64 2.31
C LEU A 61 -15.00 -9.87 2.79
N ILE A 62 -15.86 -8.86 2.68
CA ILE A 62 -17.30 -8.99 3.00
C ILE A 62 -17.96 -10.01 2.07
N THR A 63 -17.67 -9.97 0.79
CA THR A 63 -18.24 -10.88 -0.22
C THR A 63 -17.99 -12.35 0.09
N ILE A 64 -16.89 -12.65 0.76
CA ILE A 64 -16.51 -14.01 1.18
C ILE A 64 -16.80 -14.31 2.66
N ASP A 65 -17.74 -13.60 3.25
CA ASP A 65 -18.17 -13.75 4.65
C ASP A 65 -17.04 -13.45 5.68
N GLY A 66 -16.20 -12.46 5.37
CA GLY A 66 -15.20 -11.94 6.30
C GLY A 66 -15.66 -10.61 6.93
N SER A 67 -15.00 -10.20 7.99
CA SER A 67 -15.26 -8.93 8.69
C SER A 67 -14.06 -8.01 8.57
N PRO A 68 -14.14 -6.93 7.76
CA PRO A 68 -13.03 -5.99 7.64
C PRO A 68 -12.76 -5.22 8.93
N TYR A 69 -11.49 -4.98 9.24
CA TYR A 69 -11.13 -3.95 10.21
C TYR A 69 -11.72 -2.61 9.77
N SER A 70 -12.37 -1.89 10.67
CA SER A 70 -13.13 -0.68 10.31
C SER A 70 -13.07 0.43 11.36
N SER A 71 -12.17 0.34 12.32
CA SER A 71 -11.92 1.39 13.30
C SER A 71 -10.44 1.80 13.30
N LEU A 72 -10.14 3.03 13.69
CA LEU A 72 -8.76 3.49 13.80
C LEU A 72 -7.96 2.67 14.81
N ALA A 73 -8.59 2.23 15.90
CA ALA A 73 -7.94 1.36 16.89
C ALA A 73 -7.49 0.04 16.27
N GLU A 74 -8.34 -0.62 15.47
CA GLU A 74 -7.98 -1.84 14.75
C GLU A 74 -6.85 -1.59 13.74
N MET A 75 -6.85 -0.46 13.04
CA MET A 75 -5.78 -0.12 12.10
C MET A 75 -4.43 0.01 12.83
N VAL A 76 -4.41 0.69 13.96
CA VAL A 76 -3.19 0.83 14.79
C VAL A 76 -2.73 -0.53 15.33
N ASP A 77 -3.65 -1.32 15.86
CA ASP A 77 -3.32 -2.61 16.51
C ASP A 77 -2.79 -3.65 15.50
N HIS A 78 -3.25 -3.60 14.26
CA HIS A 78 -2.96 -4.64 13.26
C HIS A 78 -1.99 -4.21 12.17
N SER A 79 -1.76 -2.92 11.94
CA SER A 79 -0.80 -2.48 10.94
C SER A 79 0.62 -2.92 11.28
N THR A 80 1.34 -3.39 10.26
CA THR A 80 2.75 -3.76 10.33
C THR A 80 3.66 -2.77 9.60
N ILE A 81 3.08 -1.72 9.02
CA ILE A 81 3.84 -0.63 8.41
C ILE A 81 4.30 0.35 9.49
N GLU A 82 5.59 0.63 9.50
CA GLU A 82 6.19 1.57 10.42
C GLU A 82 5.80 3.02 10.07
N ALA A 83 5.49 3.81 11.09
CA ALA A 83 5.18 5.23 10.94
C ALA A 83 5.75 6.03 12.10
N HIS A 84 6.18 7.25 11.81
CA HIS A 84 6.80 8.17 12.77
C HIS A 84 6.19 9.57 12.64
N PRO A 85 6.28 10.40 13.70
CA PRO A 85 5.91 11.82 13.60
C PRO A 85 6.68 12.53 12.48
N GLY A 86 6.04 13.47 11.82
CA GLY A 86 6.61 14.22 10.72
C GLY A 86 7.79 15.10 11.13
N LYS A 87 8.74 15.25 10.21
CA LYS A 87 9.92 16.11 10.37
C LYS A 87 10.10 17.00 9.14
N TRP A 88 10.17 18.30 9.35
CA TRP A 88 10.32 19.29 8.28
C TRP A 88 11.64 19.19 7.52
N GLY A 89 12.72 18.80 8.19
CA GLY A 89 14.06 18.73 7.62
C GLY A 89 14.34 17.51 6.73
N THR A 90 13.39 16.60 6.58
CA THR A 90 13.60 15.39 5.77
C THR A 90 13.71 15.72 4.28
N PRO A 91 14.77 15.29 3.58
CA PRO A 91 14.90 15.50 2.15
C PRO A 91 13.82 14.77 1.33
N THR A 92 13.48 15.31 0.16
CA THR A 92 12.46 14.73 -0.73
C THR A 92 12.78 13.29 -1.12
N THR A 93 14.05 12.96 -1.37
CA THR A 93 14.47 11.59 -1.69
C THR A 93 14.18 10.60 -0.57
N GLU A 94 14.37 10.98 0.69
CA GLU A 94 14.02 10.14 1.85
C GLU A 94 12.51 10.01 2.03
N ARG A 95 11.73 11.05 1.71
CA ARG A 95 10.27 11.00 1.75
C ARG A 95 9.72 9.97 0.76
N PHE A 96 10.23 9.98 -0.46
CA PHE A 96 9.85 8.99 -1.47
C PHE A 96 10.34 7.59 -1.13
N ALA A 97 11.57 7.46 -0.61
CA ALA A 97 12.08 6.17 -0.14
C ALA A 97 11.18 5.56 0.94
N THR A 98 10.69 6.36 1.88
CA THR A 98 9.75 5.90 2.92
C THR A 98 8.44 5.37 2.32
N ILE A 99 7.90 6.05 1.32
CA ILE A 99 6.70 5.59 0.61
C ILE A 99 6.99 4.29 -0.14
N VAL A 100 8.08 4.22 -0.87
CA VAL A 100 8.49 3.04 -1.65
C VAL A 100 8.69 1.82 -0.74
N ASP A 101 9.30 1.99 0.44
CA ASP A 101 9.42 0.92 1.43
C ASP A 101 8.05 0.37 1.85
N GLY A 102 7.08 1.24 2.07
CA GLY A 102 5.70 0.85 2.36
C GLY A 102 5.04 0.09 1.19
N TYR A 103 5.29 0.52 -0.05
CA TYR A 103 4.82 -0.18 -1.25
C TYR A 103 5.44 -1.57 -1.39
N HIS A 104 6.74 -1.73 -1.14
CA HIS A 104 7.39 -3.05 -1.12
C HIS A 104 6.81 -3.96 -0.03
N HIS A 105 6.47 -3.41 1.12
CA HIS A 105 5.79 -4.15 2.17
C HIS A 105 4.44 -4.70 1.70
N LEU A 106 3.61 -3.86 1.07
CA LEU A 106 2.35 -4.30 0.48
C LEU A 106 2.53 -5.29 -0.67
N GLU A 107 3.52 -5.07 -1.53
CA GLU A 107 3.86 -5.98 -2.63
C GLU A 107 4.07 -7.39 -2.12
N HIS A 108 4.91 -7.57 -1.10
CA HIS A 108 5.14 -8.87 -0.48
C HIS A 108 3.89 -9.45 0.21
N LEU A 109 3.07 -8.60 0.82
CA LEU A 109 1.81 -9.04 1.42
C LEU A 109 0.83 -9.55 0.36
N TYR A 110 0.72 -8.83 -0.77
CA TYR A 110 -0.15 -9.24 -1.88
C TYR A 110 0.34 -10.54 -2.52
N GLU A 111 1.64 -10.74 -2.67
CA GLU A 111 2.20 -12.01 -3.16
C GLU A 111 1.82 -13.19 -2.26
N LYS A 112 1.89 -13.01 -0.93
CA LYS A 112 1.42 -14.01 0.03
C LYS A 112 -0.08 -14.26 -0.10
N GLY A 113 -0.86 -13.21 -0.32
CA GLY A 113 -2.31 -13.28 -0.51
C GLY A 113 -2.70 -14.01 -1.79
N ILE A 114 -2.03 -13.73 -2.89
CA ILE A 114 -2.23 -14.41 -4.17
C ILE A 114 -1.99 -15.91 -4.00
N LYS A 115 -0.87 -16.28 -3.41
CA LYS A 115 -0.53 -17.67 -3.14
C LYS A 115 -1.56 -18.37 -2.25
N ALA A 116 -1.97 -17.73 -1.16
CA ALA A 116 -2.98 -18.28 -0.26
C ALA A 116 -4.33 -18.46 -0.95
N ALA A 117 -4.76 -17.46 -1.73
CA ALA A 117 -6.01 -17.52 -2.48
C ALA A 117 -6.00 -18.65 -3.53
N ASP A 118 -4.90 -18.82 -4.24
CA ASP A 118 -4.75 -19.92 -5.20
C ASP A 118 -4.80 -21.29 -4.51
N GLU A 119 -4.09 -21.46 -3.39
CA GLU A 119 -4.11 -22.70 -2.60
C GLU A 119 -5.51 -23.03 -2.05
N GLU A 120 -6.28 -22.02 -1.71
CA GLU A 120 -7.66 -22.17 -1.19
C GLU A 120 -8.72 -22.22 -2.29
N GLY A 121 -8.35 -22.01 -3.56
CA GLY A 121 -9.25 -21.98 -4.71
C GLY A 121 -10.11 -20.72 -4.79
N ASP A 122 -9.66 -19.62 -4.18
CA ASP A 122 -10.30 -18.30 -4.23
C ASP A 122 -9.71 -17.46 -5.36
N TYR A 123 -10.00 -17.85 -6.59
CA TYR A 123 -9.46 -17.22 -7.81
C TYR A 123 -9.83 -15.74 -7.94
N SER A 124 -10.99 -15.34 -7.42
CA SER A 124 -11.41 -13.93 -7.47
C SER A 124 -10.58 -13.05 -6.55
N SER A 125 -10.22 -13.52 -5.35
CA SER A 125 -9.30 -12.79 -4.47
C SER A 125 -7.89 -12.77 -5.05
N SER A 126 -7.43 -13.87 -5.64
CA SER A 126 -6.16 -13.93 -6.36
C SER A 126 -6.10 -12.90 -7.49
N ASP A 127 -7.15 -12.79 -8.31
CA ASP A 127 -7.24 -11.82 -9.41
C ASP A 127 -7.21 -10.37 -8.91
N ILE A 128 -7.99 -10.04 -7.89
CA ILE A 128 -8.01 -8.71 -7.27
C ILE A 128 -6.62 -8.34 -6.75
N LEU A 129 -5.98 -9.23 -6.00
CA LEU A 129 -4.64 -8.96 -5.44
C LEU A 129 -3.58 -8.87 -6.53
N THR A 130 -3.69 -9.63 -7.60
CA THR A 130 -2.78 -9.56 -8.76
C THR A 130 -2.90 -8.21 -9.46
N THR A 131 -4.10 -7.69 -9.63
CA THR A 131 -4.33 -6.35 -10.20
C THR A 131 -3.75 -5.27 -9.30
N CYS A 132 -4.00 -5.32 -8.00
CA CYS A 132 -3.43 -4.39 -7.04
C CYS A 132 -1.90 -4.45 -7.01
N HIS A 133 -1.33 -5.66 -7.06
CA HIS A 133 0.11 -5.88 -7.11
C HIS A 133 0.75 -5.23 -8.34
N ASN A 134 0.15 -5.40 -9.52
CA ASN A 134 0.61 -4.75 -10.75
C ASN A 134 0.62 -3.21 -10.62
N ASP A 135 -0.40 -2.64 -10.00
CA ASP A 135 -0.49 -1.19 -9.78
C ASP A 135 0.61 -0.70 -8.81
N LEU A 136 0.92 -1.49 -7.77
CA LEU A 136 2.03 -1.19 -6.85
C LEU A 136 3.38 -1.19 -7.57
N GLU A 137 3.65 -2.19 -8.39
CA GLU A 137 4.92 -2.29 -9.14
C GLU A 137 5.12 -1.07 -10.05
N LYS A 138 4.08 -0.64 -10.74
CA LYS A 138 4.14 0.56 -11.59
C LYS A 138 4.42 1.83 -10.78
N ARG A 139 3.78 2.01 -9.63
CA ARG A 139 4.03 3.15 -8.74
C ARG A 139 5.44 3.12 -8.16
N ILE A 140 5.94 1.97 -7.78
CA ILE A 140 7.32 1.79 -7.31
C ILE A 140 8.30 2.28 -8.37
N TRP A 141 8.13 1.82 -9.63
CA TRP A 141 8.96 2.29 -10.73
C TRP A 141 8.92 3.81 -10.87
N MET A 142 7.72 4.40 -10.92
CA MET A 142 7.57 5.85 -11.12
C MET A 142 8.19 6.66 -9.97
N MET A 143 8.01 6.24 -8.73
CA MET A 143 8.57 6.94 -7.57
C MET A 143 10.07 6.78 -7.44
N THR A 144 10.63 5.61 -7.77
CA THR A 144 12.07 5.41 -7.80
C THR A 144 12.75 6.21 -8.92
N ALA A 145 12.08 6.32 -10.07
CA ALA A 145 12.56 7.19 -11.16
C ALA A 145 12.59 8.66 -10.77
N GLU A 146 11.61 9.15 -9.99
CA GLU A 146 11.57 10.53 -9.49
C GLU A 146 12.79 10.86 -8.62
N ILE A 147 13.26 9.92 -7.82
CA ILE A 147 14.43 10.09 -6.98
C ILE A 147 15.75 9.63 -7.66
N ASN A 148 15.72 9.54 -8.97
CA ASN A 148 16.88 9.20 -9.83
C ASN A 148 17.51 7.83 -9.52
N GLN A 149 16.66 6.84 -9.20
CA GLN A 149 17.10 5.45 -9.05
C GLN A 149 16.65 4.64 -10.27
N ALA A 150 17.59 3.89 -10.84
CA ALA A 150 17.30 3.00 -11.96
C ALA A 150 16.61 1.71 -11.46
N PRO A 151 15.72 1.11 -12.26
CA PRO A 151 15.36 -0.28 -12.04
C PRO A 151 16.58 -1.17 -12.25
N GLY A 152 16.65 -2.33 -11.57
CA GLY A 152 17.79 -3.24 -11.63
C GLY A 152 17.94 -4.01 -12.96
N ILE A 153 17.76 -3.32 -14.09
CA ILE A 153 17.79 -3.95 -15.43
C ILE A 153 19.20 -4.39 -15.82
N ASP A 154 20.20 -3.64 -15.39
CA ASP A 154 21.61 -3.82 -15.77
C ASP A 154 22.47 -4.42 -14.65
N GLU A 155 21.86 -4.93 -13.58
CA GLU A 155 22.52 -5.54 -12.43
C GLU A 155 22.62 -7.06 -12.55
#